data_3efbbb7527b7dc4fe4a1d971360c0515
#
_entry.id   3efbbb7527b7dc4fe4a1d971360c0515
#
_cell.length_a   1.000
_cell.length_b   1.000
_cell.length_c   1.000
_cell.angle_alpha   90.00
_cell.angle_beta   90.00
_cell.angle_gamma   90.00
#
_symmetry.space_group_name_H-M   'P 1'
#
loop_
_entity.id
_entity.type
_entity.pdbx_description
1 polymer ?
#
loop_
_entity_poly.entity_id
_entity_poly.type
_entity_poly.pdbx_seq_one_letter_code
_entity_poly.pdbx_strand_id
1 'polypeptide(L)'
;MRLFLFTDTFPHGLSEAFLENELPFLADKFEKVILIPLYKKPGTRALPNNVKFWNTIIKFNPSDKFNMLRHGLFNLAPVGFAIKEFFNKKVYLNKKWLWNFFTSLLLFRSIYSNTKLWEQLQNEITSEDKLYFYWGDKSILILPFLKFKMNNTALVRFHRTDLYEYAKGGYIPFRQLVFPAIDWFLPISADGKKYLIENYSDLLDVEKVRISRLGVFDNGINPENNAASAFHLVSCSYMVPVKRISLIIDALKSVDFQLKWTHIGTGQLHEQLSACAKTLPSNIHVEFSGSLPNKGVLNFYQQKHVDLFINVSASEGVPVSIMEVLSFGIPVLATDVGGTSEIVDNQVGELLKTDISANEIAKKITHLASQNLDELRKNARIRWNDISNAETNYTEFVEFISERN
;
A
#
# COMPACT_ATOMS: atom_id res chain seq x y z
N MET A 1 20.03 20.79 1.08
CA MET A 1 19.76 19.45 0.55
C MET A 1 18.31 19.35 0.12
N ARG A 2 18.06 18.87 -1.09
CA ARG A 2 16.72 18.71 -1.66
C ARG A 2 16.38 17.22 -1.78
N LEU A 3 15.09 16.92 -1.82
CA LEU A 3 14.56 15.57 -2.05
C LEU A 3 13.84 15.52 -3.39
N PHE A 4 14.25 14.60 -4.24
CA PHE A 4 13.56 14.26 -5.49
C PHE A 4 12.73 13.00 -5.25
N LEU A 5 11.40 13.18 -5.17
CA LEU A 5 10.45 12.13 -4.81
C LEU A 5 9.70 11.64 -6.05
N PHE A 6 9.97 10.41 -6.45
CA PHE A 6 9.33 9.74 -7.59
C PHE A 6 8.06 9.03 -7.15
N THR A 7 6.94 9.37 -7.79
CA THR A 7 5.61 8.84 -7.46
C THR A 7 4.95 8.22 -8.71
N ASP A 8 3.90 7.44 -8.54
CA ASP A 8 3.10 6.96 -9.68
C ASP A 8 2.27 8.10 -10.26
N THR A 9 1.47 8.76 -9.42
CA THR A 9 0.56 9.84 -9.86
C THR A 9 0.55 11.04 -8.93
N PHE A 10 0.92 10.90 -7.65
CA PHE A 10 0.89 12.01 -6.70
C PHE A 10 1.72 13.20 -7.21
N PRO A 11 1.21 14.44 -7.18
CA PRO A 11 0.03 14.93 -6.46
C PRO A 11 -1.29 14.83 -7.22
N HIS A 12 -1.35 14.13 -8.34
CA HIS A 12 -2.53 14.03 -9.19
C HIS A 12 -3.45 12.85 -8.79
N GLY A 13 -4.77 13.07 -8.87
CA GLY A 13 -5.78 12.05 -8.58
C GLY A 13 -5.90 11.70 -7.09
N LEU A 14 -6.47 10.51 -6.78
CA LEU A 14 -6.76 10.05 -5.41
C LEU A 14 -5.91 8.87 -4.95
N SER A 15 -5.06 8.31 -5.81
CA SER A 15 -4.10 7.26 -5.42
C SER A 15 -2.98 7.82 -4.55
N GLU A 16 -2.24 6.94 -3.85
CA GLU A 16 -1.11 7.31 -2.98
C GLU A 16 -1.52 8.24 -1.82
N ALA A 17 -2.72 7.99 -1.24
CA ALA A 17 -3.26 8.81 -0.15
C ALA A 17 -2.33 8.85 1.09
N PHE A 18 -1.56 7.78 1.34
CA PHE A 18 -0.65 7.72 2.48
C PHE A 18 0.55 8.65 2.37
N LEU A 19 0.91 9.04 1.15
CA LEU A 19 1.93 10.06 0.95
C LEU A 19 1.49 11.44 1.44
N GLU A 20 0.18 11.70 1.56
CA GLU A 20 -0.33 12.91 2.20
C GLU A 20 0.08 13.02 3.68
N ASN A 21 0.14 11.88 4.38
CA ASN A 21 0.55 11.85 5.78
C ASN A 21 2.07 12.02 5.94
N GLU A 22 2.87 11.53 5.00
CA GLU A 22 4.33 11.58 5.05
C GLU A 22 4.88 12.92 4.55
N LEU A 23 4.24 13.52 3.56
CA LEU A 23 4.73 14.71 2.86
C LEU A 23 5.02 15.91 3.78
N PRO A 24 4.22 16.23 4.81
CA PRO A 24 4.54 17.31 5.75
C PRO A 24 5.89 17.14 6.44
N PHE A 25 6.24 15.93 6.85
CA PHE A 25 7.53 15.63 7.51
C PHE A 25 8.70 15.78 6.53
N LEU A 26 8.51 15.34 5.27
CA LEU A 26 9.50 15.57 4.22
C LEU A 26 9.66 17.06 3.92
N ALA A 27 8.56 17.82 3.88
CA ALA A 27 8.61 19.24 3.63
C ALA A 27 9.27 20.03 4.77
N ASP A 28 9.08 19.62 6.02
CA ASP A 28 9.73 20.24 7.18
C ASP A 28 11.24 20.00 7.20
N LYS A 29 11.68 18.78 6.82
CA LYS A 29 13.09 18.37 6.91
C LYS A 29 13.94 18.84 5.74
N PHE A 30 13.40 18.86 4.53
CA PHE A 30 14.15 19.23 3.33
C PHE A 30 13.88 20.68 2.92
N GLU A 31 14.93 21.39 2.48
CA GLU A 31 14.81 22.73 1.94
C GLU A 31 13.75 22.81 0.82
N LYS A 32 13.71 21.79 -0.01
CA LYS A 32 12.74 21.67 -1.11
C LYS A 32 12.49 20.20 -1.41
N VAL A 33 11.23 19.83 -1.59
CA VAL A 33 10.80 18.53 -2.10
C VAL A 33 10.29 18.72 -3.54
N ILE A 34 10.83 17.92 -4.45
CA ILE A 34 10.46 17.97 -5.87
C ILE A 34 9.80 16.65 -6.23
N LEU A 35 8.50 16.66 -6.44
CA LEU A 35 7.72 15.52 -6.86
C LEU A 35 7.91 15.27 -8.36
N ILE A 36 8.19 14.04 -8.73
CA ILE A 36 8.34 13.59 -10.12
C ILE A 36 7.31 12.50 -10.40
N PRO A 37 6.08 12.86 -10.76
CA PRO A 37 5.03 11.88 -11.03
C PRO A 37 5.27 11.15 -12.36
N LEU A 38 5.05 9.83 -12.36
CA LEU A 38 5.17 9.03 -13.57
C LEU A 38 4.02 9.32 -14.54
N TYR A 39 2.78 9.45 -14.02
CA TYR A 39 1.57 9.67 -14.80
C TYR A 39 0.73 10.85 -14.26
N LYS A 40 -0.03 11.49 -15.16
CA LYS A 40 -1.04 12.50 -14.79
C LYS A 40 -2.42 11.88 -14.64
N LYS A 41 -3.15 12.31 -13.60
CA LYS A 41 -4.58 12.04 -13.41
C LYS A 41 -5.35 13.35 -13.20
N PRO A 42 -6.68 13.36 -13.37
CA PRO A 42 -7.50 14.52 -13.04
C PRO A 42 -7.41 14.89 -11.56
N GLY A 43 -7.41 16.21 -11.29
CA GLY A 43 -7.28 16.78 -9.95
C GLY A 43 -5.82 16.87 -9.49
N THR A 44 -5.52 17.90 -8.72
CA THR A 44 -4.20 18.11 -8.10
C THR A 44 -4.42 18.53 -6.66
N ARG A 45 -3.73 17.87 -5.74
CA ARG A 45 -3.80 18.13 -4.29
C ARG A 45 -3.06 19.39 -3.92
N ALA A 46 -3.49 20.03 -2.82
CA ALA A 46 -2.72 21.09 -2.20
C ALA A 46 -1.38 20.55 -1.69
N LEU A 47 -0.32 21.33 -1.83
CA LEU A 47 1.04 20.97 -1.43
C LEU A 47 1.58 22.01 -0.46
N PRO A 48 2.48 21.63 0.46
CA PRO A 48 3.27 22.56 1.26
C PRO A 48 4.06 23.55 0.38
N ASN A 49 4.38 24.72 0.90
CA ASN A 49 4.98 25.83 0.15
C ASN A 49 6.32 25.48 -0.53
N ASN A 50 7.14 24.64 0.10
CA ASN A 50 8.44 24.21 -0.41
C ASN A 50 8.37 22.90 -1.22
N VAL A 51 7.17 22.35 -1.43
CA VAL A 51 6.94 21.17 -2.29
C VAL A 51 6.50 21.64 -3.67
N LYS A 52 7.21 21.21 -4.69
CA LYS A 52 6.87 21.50 -6.09
C LYS A 52 6.82 20.20 -6.87
N PHE A 53 6.15 20.20 -8.00
CA PHE A 53 6.16 19.04 -8.89
C PHE A 53 6.57 19.42 -10.30
N TRP A 54 7.21 18.46 -10.97
CA TRP A 54 7.56 18.56 -12.37
C TRP A 54 6.42 18.07 -13.27
N ASN A 55 6.59 18.26 -14.57
CA ASN A 55 5.76 17.57 -15.55
C ASN A 55 5.96 16.05 -15.43
N THR A 56 4.89 15.31 -15.72
CA THR A 56 4.92 13.86 -15.64
C THR A 56 5.97 13.25 -16.59
N ILE A 57 6.62 12.18 -16.13
CA ILE A 57 7.61 11.45 -16.93
C ILE A 57 6.96 10.93 -18.21
N ILE A 58 5.77 10.38 -18.12
CA ILE A 58 5.01 9.79 -19.21
C ILE A 58 3.82 10.68 -19.55
N LYS A 59 3.74 11.13 -20.81
CA LYS A 59 2.70 12.03 -21.29
C LYS A 59 1.42 11.36 -21.74
N PHE A 60 1.38 10.03 -21.80
CA PHE A 60 0.20 9.27 -22.23
C PHE A 60 -0.38 8.48 -21.06
N ASN A 61 -1.68 8.18 -21.13
CA ASN A 61 -2.32 7.34 -20.14
C ASN A 61 -1.81 5.87 -20.31
N PRO A 62 -1.42 5.17 -19.22
CA PRO A 62 -1.01 3.75 -19.30
C PRO A 62 -2.08 2.82 -19.91
N SER A 63 -3.36 3.22 -19.86
CA SER A 63 -4.43 2.53 -20.55
C SER A 63 -4.44 2.74 -22.07
N ASP A 64 -3.73 3.75 -22.57
CA ASP A 64 -3.60 4.03 -24.00
C ASP A 64 -2.46 3.21 -24.62
N LYS A 65 -2.78 1.96 -24.92
CA LYS A 65 -1.85 0.96 -25.47
C LYS A 65 -1.21 1.39 -26.79
N PHE A 66 -1.91 2.19 -27.59
CA PHE A 66 -1.43 2.62 -28.90
C PHE A 66 -0.31 3.66 -28.77
N ASN A 67 -0.46 4.65 -27.91
CA ASN A 67 0.58 5.63 -27.64
C ASN A 67 1.79 5.01 -26.94
N MET A 68 1.57 4.05 -26.04
CA MET A 68 2.64 3.31 -25.39
C MET A 68 3.48 2.50 -26.41
N LEU A 69 2.83 1.82 -27.38
CA LEU A 69 3.51 1.11 -28.48
C LEU A 69 4.28 2.06 -29.38
N ARG A 70 3.68 3.18 -29.79
CA ARG A 70 4.31 4.17 -30.67
C ARG A 70 5.62 4.74 -30.08
N HIS A 71 5.63 5.08 -28.81
CA HIS A 71 6.82 5.64 -28.14
C HIS A 71 7.86 4.57 -27.73
N GLY A 72 7.46 3.34 -27.51
CA GLY A 72 8.34 2.25 -27.11
C GLY A 72 9.05 1.52 -28.25
N LEU A 73 8.55 1.56 -29.48
CA LEU A 73 9.08 0.77 -30.61
C LEU A 73 10.36 1.34 -31.24
N PHE A 74 10.59 2.64 -31.16
CA PHE A 74 11.63 3.33 -31.91
C PHE A 74 13.00 3.44 -31.23
N ASN A 75 13.22 2.84 -30.06
CA ASN A 75 14.48 2.92 -29.34
C ASN A 75 15.05 1.53 -29.01
N LEU A 76 16.27 1.24 -29.45
CA LEU A 76 16.90 -0.09 -29.37
C LEU A 76 17.65 -0.38 -28.06
N ALA A 77 17.83 0.59 -27.18
CA ALA A 77 18.47 0.35 -25.89
C ALA A 77 17.41 -0.07 -24.85
N PRO A 78 17.67 -0.87 -23.94
CA PRO A 78 18.56 -1.97 -23.59
C PRO A 78 17.98 -3.36 -23.97
N VAL A 79 17.93 -3.63 -25.24
CA VAL A 79 17.31 -4.87 -25.76
C VAL A 79 18.04 -6.12 -25.28
N GLY A 80 19.38 -6.05 -25.16
CA GLY A 80 20.15 -7.23 -24.77
C GLY A 80 19.82 -7.79 -23.39
N PHE A 81 19.60 -6.90 -22.39
CA PHE A 81 19.18 -7.33 -21.06
C PHE A 81 17.76 -7.92 -21.05
N ALA A 82 16.85 -7.25 -21.75
CA ALA A 82 15.46 -7.72 -21.85
C ALA A 82 15.37 -9.09 -22.53
N ILE A 83 16.16 -9.33 -23.60
CA ILE A 83 16.24 -10.64 -24.27
C ILE A 83 16.77 -11.70 -23.30
N LYS A 84 17.84 -11.41 -22.57
CA LYS A 84 18.41 -12.33 -21.59
C LYS A 84 17.39 -12.70 -20.50
N GLU A 85 16.71 -11.72 -19.93
CA GLU A 85 15.66 -11.95 -18.92
C GLU A 85 14.48 -12.77 -19.48
N PHE A 86 14.03 -12.43 -20.69
CA PHE A 86 12.91 -13.11 -21.38
C PHE A 86 13.13 -14.61 -21.49
N PHE A 87 14.35 -15.02 -21.91
CA PHE A 87 14.68 -16.42 -22.07
C PHE A 87 15.05 -17.11 -20.73
N ASN A 88 15.85 -16.47 -19.89
CA ASN A 88 16.29 -17.05 -18.61
C ASN A 88 15.11 -17.32 -17.66
N LYS A 89 14.16 -16.38 -17.57
CA LYS A 89 12.95 -16.52 -16.76
C LYS A 89 11.83 -17.28 -17.47
N LYS A 90 12.05 -17.70 -18.75
CA LYS A 90 11.05 -18.40 -19.57
C LYS A 90 9.70 -17.65 -19.62
N VAL A 91 9.77 -16.32 -19.74
CA VAL A 91 8.60 -15.42 -19.70
C VAL A 91 7.54 -15.82 -20.72
N TYR A 92 7.95 -16.37 -21.87
CA TYR A 92 7.08 -16.83 -22.95
C TYR A 92 6.11 -17.99 -22.56
N LEU A 93 6.35 -18.68 -21.45
CA LEU A 93 5.49 -19.78 -21.02
C LEU A 93 4.25 -19.31 -20.25
N ASN A 94 4.17 -18.04 -19.82
CA ASN A 94 3.07 -17.53 -19.02
C ASN A 94 2.50 -16.25 -19.63
N LYS A 95 1.22 -16.26 -20.02
CA LYS A 95 0.54 -15.11 -20.65
C LYS A 95 0.56 -13.85 -19.78
N LYS A 96 0.45 -13.98 -18.44
CA LYS A 96 0.49 -12.86 -17.51
C LYS A 96 1.90 -12.29 -17.39
N TRP A 97 2.93 -13.14 -17.40
CA TRP A 97 4.32 -12.73 -17.41
C TRP A 97 4.69 -12.03 -18.71
N LEU A 98 4.23 -12.53 -19.85
CA LEU A 98 4.37 -11.86 -21.15
C LEU A 98 3.80 -10.44 -21.10
N TRP A 99 2.58 -10.29 -20.56
CA TRP A 99 1.95 -8.99 -20.42
C TRP A 99 2.75 -8.05 -19.52
N ASN A 100 3.14 -8.52 -18.33
CA ASN A 100 3.95 -7.75 -17.39
C ASN A 100 5.30 -7.34 -18.02
N PHE A 101 5.96 -8.26 -18.70
CA PHE A 101 7.24 -8.02 -19.36
C PHE A 101 7.14 -6.93 -20.45
N PHE A 102 6.21 -7.10 -21.39
CA PHE A 102 6.09 -6.15 -22.50
C PHE A 102 5.61 -4.77 -22.03
N THR A 103 4.70 -4.70 -21.08
CA THR A 103 4.26 -3.40 -20.52
C THR A 103 5.40 -2.69 -19.79
N SER A 104 6.19 -3.41 -19.01
CA SER A 104 7.37 -2.85 -18.33
C SER A 104 8.49 -2.48 -19.31
N LEU A 105 8.70 -3.26 -20.35
CA LEU A 105 9.69 -2.96 -21.41
C LEU A 105 9.31 -1.68 -22.17
N LEU A 106 8.04 -1.53 -22.53
CA LEU A 106 7.56 -0.31 -23.20
C LEU A 106 7.67 0.92 -22.30
N LEU A 107 7.37 0.78 -21.02
CA LEU A 107 7.54 1.84 -20.03
C LEU A 107 9.01 2.23 -19.89
N PHE A 108 9.88 1.26 -19.71
CA PHE A 108 11.32 1.46 -19.61
C PHE A 108 11.89 2.22 -20.84
N ARG A 109 11.50 1.80 -22.05
CA ARG A 109 11.89 2.47 -23.29
C ARG A 109 11.33 3.89 -23.40
N SER A 110 10.10 4.11 -22.93
CA SER A 110 9.48 5.44 -22.92
C SER A 110 10.20 6.41 -21.97
N ILE A 111 10.63 5.94 -20.80
CA ILE A 111 11.44 6.70 -19.85
C ILE A 111 12.80 7.01 -20.49
N TYR A 112 13.47 6.01 -21.05
CA TYR A 112 14.78 6.14 -21.64
C TYR A 112 14.82 7.14 -22.82
N SER A 113 13.80 7.14 -23.66
CA SER A 113 13.69 8.03 -24.82
C SER A 113 13.28 9.47 -24.49
N ASN A 114 12.98 9.78 -23.24
CA ASN A 114 12.57 11.13 -22.81
C ASN A 114 13.79 12.04 -22.58
N THR A 115 14.39 12.55 -23.68
CA THR A 115 15.60 13.40 -23.62
C THR A 115 15.40 14.63 -22.74
N LYS A 116 14.23 15.26 -22.77
CA LYS A 116 13.92 16.44 -21.94
C LYS A 116 13.94 16.13 -20.43
N LEU A 117 13.47 14.95 -20.04
CA LEU A 117 13.57 14.50 -18.66
C LEU A 117 15.04 14.36 -18.25
N TRP A 118 15.87 13.75 -19.10
CA TRP A 118 17.29 13.52 -18.82
C TRP A 118 18.06 14.83 -18.71
N GLU A 119 17.85 15.76 -19.62
CA GLU A 119 18.44 17.11 -19.57
C GLU A 119 18.03 17.84 -18.28
N GLN A 120 16.77 17.79 -17.90
CA GLN A 120 16.27 18.42 -16.68
C GLN A 120 16.87 17.79 -15.43
N LEU A 121 16.89 16.44 -15.33
CA LEU A 121 17.49 15.74 -14.20
C LEU A 121 18.98 16.07 -14.04
N GLN A 122 19.74 16.09 -15.15
CA GLN A 122 21.18 16.39 -15.15
C GLN A 122 21.49 17.84 -14.76
N ASN A 123 20.65 18.77 -15.16
CA ASN A 123 20.85 20.18 -14.87
C ASN A 123 20.42 20.58 -13.47
N GLU A 124 19.45 19.87 -12.89
CA GLU A 124 18.87 20.26 -11.60
C GLU A 124 19.37 19.44 -10.41
N ILE A 125 19.69 18.15 -10.58
CA ILE A 125 20.13 17.30 -9.47
C ILE A 125 21.62 17.50 -9.20
N THR A 126 21.97 17.79 -7.96
CA THR A 126 23.35 17.87 -7.47
C THR A 126 23.70 16.64 -6.64
N SER A 127 25.01 16.39 -6.41
CA SER A 127 25.50 15.23 -5.66
C SER A 127 25.00 15.17 -4.20
N GLU A 128 24.52 16.28 -3.65
CA GLU A 128 24.00 16.34 -2.28
C GLU A 128 22.49 16.00 -2.18
N ASP A 129 21.81 15.93 -3.31
CA ASP A 129 20.37 15.66 -3.33
C ASP A 129 20.08 14.17 -3.16
N LYS A 130 18.94 13.84 -2.55
CA LYS A 130 18.47 12.47 -2.34
C LYS A 130 17.40 12.11 -3.35
N LEU A 131 17.41 10.84 -3.80
CA LEU A 131 16.42 10.29 -4.70
C LEU A 131 15.54 9.29 -3.91
N TYR A 132 14.26 9.60 -3.79
CA TYR A 132 13.33 8.74 -3.08
C TYR A 132 12.24 8.25 -4.04
N PHE A 133 12.11 6.95 -4.15
CA PHE A 133 11.10 6.26 -4.96
C PHE A 133 10.04 5.68 -4.04
N TYR A 134 8.82 6.20 -4.17
CA TYR A 134 7.71 5.76 -3.31
C TYR A 134 7.21 4.35 -3.64
N TRP A 135 7.52 3.84 -4.85
CA TRP A 135 7.15 2.50 -5.30
C TRP A 135 8.34 1.76 -5.90
N GLY A 136 8.43 0.46 -5.57
CA GLY A 136 9.50 -0.43 -6.00
C GLY A 136 9.24 -1.16 -7.32
N ASP A 137 8.43 -0.62 -8.25
CA ASP A 137 8.18 -1.29 -9.53
C ASP A 137 8.40 -0.39 -10.76
N LYS A 138 7.57 0.60 -11.02
CA LYS A 138 7.59 1.32 -12.31
C LYS A 138 8.58 2.47 -12.37
N SER A 139 8.53 3.39 -11.41
CA SER A 139 9.38 4.57 -11.41
C SER A 139 10.86 4.23 -11.23
N ILE A 140 11.16 3.13 -10.54
CA ILE A 140 12.55 2.65 -10.35
C ILE A 140 13.25 2.20 -11.64
N LEU A 141 12.50 1.99 -12.73
CA LEU A 141 13.11 1.68 -14.05
C LEU A 141 14.02 2.79 -14.56
N ILE A 142 13.94 3.99 -14.01
CA ILE A 142 14.87 5.10 -14.31
C ILE A 142 16.27 4.92 -13.64
N LEU A 143 16.35 4.18 -12.51
CA LEU A 143 17.54 4.10 -11.66
C LEU A 143 18.82 3.63 -12.39
N PRO A 144 18.82 2.58 -13.22
CA PRO A 144 20.03 2.13 -13.88
C PRO A 144 20.70 3.23 -14.71
N PHE A 145 19.92 4.17 -15.25
CA PHE A 145 20.43 5.29 -16.02
C PHE A 145 20.90 6.46 -15.16
N LEU A 146 20.16 6.74 -14.07
CA LEU A 146 20.56 7.76 -13.10
C LEU A 146 21.90 7.40 -12.48
N LYS A 147 22.07 6.17 -12.01
CA LYS A 147 23.32 5.70 -11.39
C LYS A 147 24.53 5.68 -12.33
N PHE A 148 24.30 5.47 -13.62
CA PHE A 148 25.38 5.58 -14.60
C PHE A 148 25.93 7.01 -14.74
N LYS A 149 25.11 8.03 -14.48
CA LYS A 149 25.46 9.44 -14.68
C LYS A 149 25.65 10.22 -13.38
N MET A 150 25.09 9.74 -12.27
CA MET A 150 24.96 10.47 -11.01
C MET A 150 25.16 9.51 -9.84
N ASN A 151 25.90 9.93 -8.82
CA ASN A 151 26.16 9.12 -7.63
C ASN A 151 25.28 9.49 -6.43
N ASN A 152 24.03 9.88 -6.67
CA ASN A 152 23.09 10.22 -5.60
C ASN A 152 22.60 8.98 -4.87
N THR A 153 22.33 9.12 -3.56
CA THR A 153 21.72 8.05 -2.79
C THR A 153 20.26 7.82 -3.26
N ALA A 154 19.96 6.60 -3.66
CA ALA A 154 18.64 6.16 -4.11
C ALA A 154 17.99 5.29 -3.04
N LEU A 155 16.84 5.76 -2.52
CA LEU A 155 16.03 5.07 -1.53
C LEU A 155 14.74 4.59 -2.20
N VAL A 156 14.36 3.34 -2.00
CA VAL A 156 13.15 2.77 -2.60
C VAL A 156 12.26 2.16 -1.53
N ARG A 157 11.03 2.67 -1.41
CA ARG A 157 10.02 2.07 -0.54
C ARG A 157 9.28 0.95 -1.28
N PHE A 158 9.01 -0.12 -0.55
CA PHE A 158 8.33 -1.30 -1.06
C PHE A 158 7.05 -1.55 -0.28
N HIS A 159 5.96 -1.65 -1.03
CA HIS A 159 4.63 -2.00 -0.53
C HIS A 159 4.26 -3.41 -1.01
N ARG A 160 2.99 -3.82 -0.84
CA ARG A 160 2.55 -5.16 -1.23
C ARG A 160 2.68 -5.45 -2.73
N THR A 161 2.15 -4.56 -3.57
CA THR A 161 1.97 -4.84 -5.01
C THR A 161 3.25 -4.68 -5.82
N ASP A 162 4.21 -3.97 -5.32
CA ASP A 162 5.50 -3.69 -5.93
C ASP A 162 6.64 -4.52 -5.31
N LEU A 163 6.36 -5.19 -4.19
CA LEU A 163 7.30 -6.07 -3.50
C LEU A 163 7.11 -7.54 -3.88
N TYR A 164 5.92 -8.09 -3.60
CA TYR A 164 5.69 -9.52 -3.72
C TYR A 164 5.33 -9.92 -5.15
N GLU A 165 6.12 -10.82 -5.74
CA GLU A 165 5.87 -11.32 -7.10
C GLU A 165 4.52 -12.02 -7.22
N TYR A 166 4.08 -12.74 -6.17
CA TYR A 166 2.77 -13.39 -6.18
C TYR A 166 1.61 -12.38 -6.35
N ALA A 167 1.75 -11.16 -5.88
CA ALA A 167 0.75 -10.11 -6.08
C ALA A 167 0.63 -9.66 -7.56
N LYS A 168 1.68 -9.91 -8.35
CA LYS A 168 1.74 -9.64 -9.80
C LYS A 168 1.64 -10.91 -10.65
N GLY A 169 1.28 -12.05 -10.02
CA GLY A 169 1.14 -13.34 -10.70
C GLY A 169 2.44 -14.10 -10.87
N GLY A 170 3.38 -13.90 -9.98
CA GLY A 170 4.64 -14.63 -9.87
C GLY A 170 5.81 -14.00 -10.61
N TYR A 171 5.68 -12.74 -11.09
CA TYR A 171 6.77 -12.09 -11.82
C TYR A 171 6.65 -10.57 -11.84
N ILE A 172 7.73 -9.89 -11.43
CA ILE A 172 7.94 -8.45 -11.58
C ILE A 172 9.19 -8.25 -12.45
N PRO A 173 9.08 -7.63 -13.64
CA PRO A 173 10.17 -7.52 -14.60
C PRO A 173 11.32 -6.62 -14.12
N PHE A 174 12.52 -6.92 -14.62
CA PHE A 174 13.74 -6.11 -14.55
C PHE A 174 14.34 -5.88 -13.16
N ARG A 175 13.97 -6.68 -12.14
CA ARG A 175 14.59 -6.57 -10.81
C ARG A 175 16.10 -6.79 -10.84
N GLN A 176 16.58 -7.75 -11.64
CA GLN A 176 18.02 -7.99 -11.80
C GLN A 176 18.79 -6.79 -12.37
N LEU A 177 18.11 -5.92 -13.13
CA LEU A 177 18.71 -4.70 -13.67
C LEU A 177 18.63 -3.54 -12.66
N VAL A 178 17.53 -3.43 -11.93
CA VAL A 178 17.21 -2.26 -11.11
C VAL A 178 17.74 -2.38 -9.69
N PHE A 179 17.66 -3.54 -9.05
CA PHE A 179 18.04 -3.72 -7.66
C PHE A 179 19.49 -3.36 -7.35
N PRO A 180 20.49 -3.70 -8.19
CA PRO A 180 21.87 -3.25 -7.98
C PRO A 180 22.08 -1.73 -8.00
N ALA A 181 21.10 -0.97 -8.48
CA ALA A 181 21.14 0.50 -8.51
C ALA A 181 20.45 1.17 -7.29
N ILE A 182 19.92 0.38 -6.36
CA ILE A 182 19.25 0.86 -5.14
C ILE A 182 20.27 0.88 -4.01
N ASP A 183 20.39 2.00 -3.30
CA ASP A 183 21.26 2.09 -2.13
C ASP A 183 20.55 1.65 -0.85
N TRP A 184 19.24 1.96 -0.72
CA TRP A 184 18.45 1.58 0.45
C TRP A 184 17.10 0.98 0.05
N PHE A 185 16.85 -0.22 0.51
CA PHE A 185 15.59 -0.93 0.37
C PHE A 185 14.73 -0.72 1.61
N LEU A 186 13.55 -0.12 1.45
CA LEU A 186 12.69 0.33 2.55
C LEU A 186 11.34 -0.40 2.52
N PRO A 187 11.29 -1.69 2.85
CA PRO A 187 10.02 -2.41 3.01
C PRO A 187 9.22 -1.84 4.18
N ILE A 188 7.89 -1.82 4.07
CA ILE A 188 7.00 -1.28 5.11
C ILE A 188 6.75 -2.25 6.27
N SER A 189 7.31 -3.46 6.22
CA SER A 189 7.07 -4.53 7.19
C SER A 189 8.28 -5.44 7.38
N ALA A 190 8.32 -6.17 8.49
CA ALA A 190 9.32 -7.21 8.73
C ALA A 190 9.15 -8.38 7.76
N ASP A 191 7.90 -8.76 7.43
CA ASP A 191 7.59 -9.74 6.40
C ASP A 191 8.17 -9.32 5.03
N GLY A 192 8.00 -8.04 4.66
CA GLY A 192 8.60 -7.48 3.45
C GLY A 192 10.14 -7.48 3.46
N LYS A 193 10.77 -7.18 4.61
CA LYS A 193 12.22 -7.30 4.77
C LYS A 193 12.68 -8.74 4.58
N LYS A 194 12.01 -9.68 5.25
CA LYS A 194 12.29 -11.12 5.12
C LYS A 194 12.17 -11.57 3.67
N TYR A 195 11.10 -11.19 2.98
CA TYR A 195 10.87 -11.53 1.57
C TYR A 195 11.99 -11.01 0.65
N LEU A 196 12.44 -9.76 0.83
CA LEU A 196 13.57 -9.20 0.06
C LEU A 196 14.84 -10.00 0.27
N ILE A 197 15.19 -10.31 1.50
CA ILE A 197 16.42 -11.05 1.83
C ILE A 197 16.36 -12.49 1.29
N GLU A 198 15.25 -13.20 1.48
CA GLU A 198 15.10 -14.59 1.05
C GLU A 198 15.11 -14.76 -0.49
N ASN A 199 14.62 -13.75 -1.24
CA ASN A 199 14.45 -13.89 -2.68
C ASN A 199 15.47 -13.12 -3.52
N TYR A 200 16.20 -12.14 -2.92
CA TYR A 200 17.06 -11.21 -3.68
C TYR A 200 18.38 -10.88 -3.00
N SER A 201 18.83 -11.64 -2.01
CA SER A 201 20.12 -11.41 -1.31
C SER A 201 21.35 -11.40 -2.24
N ASP A 202 21.25 -12.00 -3.41
CA ASP A 202 22.26 -11.97 -4.46
C ASP A 202 22.28 -10.65 -5.28
N LEU A 203 21.25 -9.81 -5.14
CA LEU A 203 21.08 -8.55 -5.89
C LEU A 203 21.13 -7.31 -5.00
N LEU A 204 21.15 -7.46 -3.70
CA LEU A 204 21.11 -6.35 -2.74
C LEU A 204 22.09 -6.58 -1.57
N ASP A 205 22.49 -5.50 -0.95
CA ASP A 205 23.20 -5.54 0.33
C ASP A 205 22.17 -5.66 1.46
N VAL A 206 22.23 -6.75 2.23
CA VAL A 206 21.29 -7.04 3.33
C VAL A 206 21.32 -5.96 4.42
N GLU A 207 22.49 -5.35 4.66
CA GLU A 207 22.65 -4.24 5.60
C GLU A 207 21.94 -2.96 5.14
N LYS A 208 21.64 -2.85 3.85
CA LYS A 208 20.89 -1.75 3.24
C LYS A 208 19.38 -2.00 3.17
N VAL A 209 18.87 -3.05 3.85
CA VAL A 209 17.44 -3.33 3.97
C VAL A 209 16.92 -2.89 5.33
N ARG A 210 16.25 -1.74 5.39
CA ARG A 210 15.69 -1.16 6.62
C ARG A 210 14.17 -1.10 6.55
N ILE A 211 13.48 -1.55 7.61
CA ILE A 211 12.02 -1.40 7.70
C ILE A 211 11.68 0.09 7.84
N SER A 212 10.75 0.57 7.01
CA SER A 212 10.21 1.92 7.05
C SER A 212 8.67 1.85 7.10
N ARG A 213 8.15 1.79 8.32
CA ARG A 213 6.72 1.59 8.57
C ARG A 213 5.89 2.78 8.08
N LEU A 214 4.67 2.50 7.62
CA LEU A 214 3.66 3.53 7.43
C LEU A 214 3.05 3.92 8.77
N GLY A 215 2.37 5.06 8.82
CA GLY A 215 1.68 5.51 10.02
C GLY A 215 0.35 6.19 9.73
N VAL A 216 -0.51 6.21 10.73
CA VAL A 216 -1.74 6.99 10.77
C VAL A 216 -1.71 7.92 11.99
N PHE A 217 -2.28 9.11 11.85
CA PHE A 217 -2.34 10.09 12.93
C PHE A 217 -3.31 9.67 14.05
N ASP A 218 -3.14 10.27 15.22
CA ASP A 218 -4.15 10.21 16.26
C ASP A 218 -5.40 10.97 15.83
N ASN A 219 -6.49 10.26 15.70
CA ASN A 219 -7.79 10.85 15.35
C ASN A 219 -8.79 10.76 16.51
N GLY A 220 -8.36 10.48 17.73
CA GLY A 220 -9.19 10.37 18.93
C GLY A 220 -9.52 8.92 19.28
N ILE A 221 -10.55 8.75 20.09
CA ILE A 221 -10.98 7.44 20.62
C ILE A 221 -12.39 7.14 20.10
N ASN A 222 -12.63 5.87 19.78
CA ASN A 222 -13.97 5.41 19.39
C ASN A 222 -14.94 5.58 20.55
N PRO A 223 -16.15 6.14 20.34
CA PRO A 223 -17.09 6.41 21.43
C PRO A 223 -17.52 5.12 22.14
N GLU A 224 -17.89 5.26 23.42
CA GLU A 224 -18.41 4.16 24.22
C GLU A 224 -19.77 3.69 23.70
N ASN A 225 -20.11 2.43 23.99
CA ASN A 225 -21.38 1.84 23.62
C ASN A 225 -22.50 2.25 24.60
N ASN A 226 -23.67 2.57 24.07
CA ASN A 226 -24.88 2.57 24.86
C ASN A 226 -25.37 1.12 25.05
N ALA A 227 -25.44 0.64 26.25
CA ALA A 227 -25.69 -0.76 26.67
C ALA A 227 -26.88 -1.51 26.01
N ALA A 228 -27.69 -0.85 25.19
CA ALA A 228 -28.84 -1.41 24.49
C ALA A 228 -28.68 -1.60 22.99
N SER A 229 -27.45 -1.37 22.42
CA SER A 229 -27.21 -1.47 20.98
C SER A 229 -26.79 -2.87 20.55
N ALA A 230 -27.17 -3.27 19.32
CA ALA A 230 -26.66 -4.50 18.70
C ALA A 230 -25.14 -4.43 18.55
N PHE A 231 -24.45 -5.57 18.64
CA PHE A 231 -23.02 -5.68 18.42
C PHE A 231 -22.63 -5.14 17.03
N HIS A 232 -21.75 -4.15 16.97
CA HIS A 232 -21.42 -3.47 15.73
C HIS A 232 -20.08 -3.97 15.16
N LEU A 233 -20.17 -4.80 14.12
CA LEU A 233 -19.06 -5.28 13.32
C LEU A 233 -18.82 -4.31 12.15
N VAL A 234 -17.57 -3.93 11.89
CA VAL A 234 -17.23 -3.05 10.75
C VAL A 234 -16.13 -3.66 9.91
N SER A 235 -16.21 -3.47 8.59
CA SER A 235 -15.12 -3.76 7.64
C SER A 235 -14.94 -2.59 6.68
N CYS A 236 -13.70 -2.30 6.28
CA CYS A 236 -13.38 -1.19 5.37
C CYS A 236 -12.39 -1.64 4.31
N SER A 237 -12.84 -1.72 3.04
CA SER A 237 -11.99 -2.08 1.91
C SER A 237 -12.69 -1.92 0.56
N TYR A 238 -11.93 -1.98 -0.54
CA TYR A 238 -12.53 -2.19 -1.86
C TYR A 238 -13.21 -3.57 -1.96
N MET A 239 -14.38 -3.64 -2.59
CA MET A 239 -15.10 -4.90 -2.86
C MET A 239 -14.48 -5.61 -4.08
N VAL A 240 -13.34 -6.24 -3.85
CA VAL A 240 -12.55 -6.99 -4.85
C VAL A 240 -12.22 -8.41 -4.32
N PRO A 241 -11.94 -9.40 -5.18
CA PRO A 241 -11.79 -10.81 -4.76
C PRO A 241 -10.79 -11.02 -3.64
N VAL A 242 -9.65 -10.33 -3.65
CA VAL A 242 -8.60 -10.47 -2.62
C VAL A 242 -9.07 -10.10 -1.21
N LYS A 243 -10.12 -9.28 -1.06
CA LYS A 243 -10.67 -8.85 0.23
C LYS A 243 -11.69 -9.81 0.83
N ARG A 244 -12.14 -10.80 0.06
CA ARG A 244 -13.02 -11.91 0.48
C ARG A 244 -14.26 -11.49 1.29
N ILE A 245 -14.91 -10.36 0.93
CA ILE A 245 -16.09 -9.86 1.64
C ILE A 245 -17.24 -10.89 1.66
N SER A 246 -17.36 -11.74 0.64
CA SER A 246 -18.30 -12.87 0.62
C SER A 246 -18.12 -13.81 1.82
N LEU A 247 -16.88 -14.02 2.28
CA LEU A 247 -16.58 -14.87 3.43
C LEU A 247 -17.14 -14.29 4.74
N ILE A 248 -17.19 -12.95 4.87
CA ILE A 248 -17.87 -12.29 6.00
C ILE A 248 -19.37 -12.56 5.92
N ILE A 249 -19.98 -12.40 4.74
CA ILE A 249 -21.42 -12.66 4.54
C ILE A 249 -21.75 -14.11 4.91
N ASP A 250 -20.94 -15.07 4.44
CA ASP A 250 -21.15 -16.48 4.74
C ASP A 250 -20.98 -16.79 6.24
N ALA A 251 -20.04 -16.14 6.92
CA ALA A 251 -19.88 -16.28 8.36
C ALA A 251 -21.11 -15.74 9.15
N LEU A 252 -21.63 -14.60 8.73
CA LEU A 252 -22.77 -13.95 9.40
C LEU A 252 -24.07 -14.78 9.31
N LYS A 253 -24.20 -15.72 8.35
CA LYS A 253 -25.33 -16.66 8.30
C LYS A 253 -25.43 -17.57 9.53
N SER A 254 -24.33 -17.80 10.23
CA SER A 254 -24.24 -18.68 11.40
C SER A 254 -24.17 -17.94 12.73
N VAL A 255 -24.33 -16.63 12.74
CA VAL A 255 -24.40 -15.80 13.96
C VAL A 255 -25.85 -15.75 14.45
N ASP A 256 -26.08 -16.04 15.73
CA ASP A 256 -27.40 -16.22 16.33
C ASP A 256 -27.85 -15.08 17.26
N PHE A 257 -27.06 -14.02 17.39
CA PHE A 257 -27.39 -12.81 18.19
C PHE A 257 -27.58 -11.57 17.29
N GLN A 258 -28.16 -10.50 17.88
CA GLN A 258 -28.38 -9.25 17.16
C GLN A 258 -27.07 -8.56 16.80
N LEU A 259 -26.76 -8.47 15.51
CA LEU A 259 -25.53 -7.90 14.99
C LEU A 259 -25.83 -6.89 13.88
N LYS A 260 -25.18 -5.72 13.96
CA LYS A 260 -25.08 -4.77 12.85
C LYS A 260 -23.74 -4.95 12.17
N TRP A 261 -23.74 -5.16 10.84
CA TRP A 261 -22.52 -5.13 10.05
C TRP A 261 -22.53 -3.94 9.09
N THR A 262 -21.53 -3.05 9.24
CA THR A 262 -21.30 -1.95 8.30
C THR A 262 -20.05 -2.24 7.46
N HIS A 263 -20.20 -2.23 6.14
CA HIS A 263 -19.05 -2.28 5.23
C HIS A 263 -18.83 -0.91 4.57
N ILE A 264 -17.62 -0.34 4.75
CA ILE A 264 -17.21 0.93 4.14
C ILE A 264 -16.35 0.62 2.92
N GLY A 265 -16.85 0.95 1.76
CA GLY A 265 -16.18 0.73 0.48
C GLY A 265 -17.11 0.30 -0.63
N THR A 266 -16.59 0.25 -1.84
CA THR A 266 -17.27 -0.25 -3.03
C THR A 266 -16.29 -0.91 -3.97
N GLY A 267 -16.73 -1.49 -5.07
CA GLY A 267 -15.87 -2.13 -6.05
C GLY A 267 -16.64 -3.01 -7.02
N GLN A 268 -15.91 -3.74 -7.84
CA GLN A 268 -16.48 -4.58 -8.92
C GLN A 268 -17.45 -5.66 -8.43
N LEU A 269 -17.37 -6.07 -7.14
CA LEU A 269 -18.24 -7.09 -6.56
C LEU A 269 -19.45 -6.51 -5.81
N HIS A 270 -19.66 -5.19 -5.84
CA HIS A 270 -20.70 -4.53 -5.02
C HIS A 270 -22.09 -5.10 -5.25
N GLU A 271 -22.54 -5.22 -6.49
CA GLU A 271 -23.87 -5.73 -6.82
C GLU A 271 -24.07 -7.18 -6.36
N GLN A 272 -23.07 -8.03 -6.63
CA GLN A 272 -23.08 -9.43 -6.21
C GLN A 272 -23.14 -9.57 -4.70
N LEU A 273 -22.30 -8.84 -3.96
CA LEU A 273 -22.24 -8.89 -2.50
C LEU A 273 -23.52 -8.32 -1.86
N SER A 274 -24.09 -7.25 -2.45
CA SER A 274 -25.36 -6.69 -2.00
C SER A 274 -26.51 -7.67 -2.18
N ALA A 275 -26.55 -8.44 -3.26
CA ALA A 275 -27.54 -9.49 -3.46
C ALA A 275 -27.37 -10.63 -2.44
N CYS A 276 -26.11 -11.07 -2.19
CA CYS A 276 -25.83 -12.10 -1.18
C CYS A 276 -26.20 -11.65 0.24
N ALA A 277 -25.97 -10.40 0.60
CA ALA A 277 -26.29 -9.86 1.93
C ALA A 277 -27.80 -9.88 2.22
N LYS A 278 -28.67 -9.82 1.23
CA LYS A 278 -30.14 -9.94 1.40
C LYS A 278 -30.59 -11.32 1.87
N THR A 279 -29.72 -12.34 1.79
CA THR A 279 -30.04 -13.70 2.26
C THR A 279 -29.66 -13.93 3.72
N LEU A 280 -29.12 -12.93 4.41
CA LEU A 280 -28.77 -13.00 5.82
C LEU A 280 -30.02 -13.10 6.70
N PRO A 281 -29.94 -13.76 7.86
CA PRO A 281 -31.08 -13.88 8.79
C PRO A 281 -31.44 -12.52 9.40
N SER A 282 -32.68 -12.40 9.91
CA SER A 282 -33.27 -11.13 10.36
C SER A 282 -32.56 -10.50 11.58
N ASN A 283 -31.79 -11.26 12.34
CA ASN A 283 -30.95 -10.76 13.42
C ASN A 283 -29.68 -10.03 12.93
N ILE A 284 -29.36 -10.08 11.64
CA ILE A 284 -28.20 -9.41 11.05
C ILE A 284 -28.66 -8.19 10.25
N HIS A 285 -28.32 -7.01 10.74
CA HIS A 285 -28.56 -5.76 10.00
C HIS A 285 -27.34 -5.36 9.18
N VAL A 286 -27.47 -5.22 7.86
CA VAL A 286 -26.37 -4.88 6.95
C VAL A 286 -26.49 -3.47 6.44
N GLU A 287 -25.38 -2.73 6.48
CA GLU A 287 -25.25 -1.39 5.91
C GLU A 287 -24.03 -1.33 4.99
N PHE A 288 -24.22 -1.05 3.70
CA PHE A 288 -23.16 -0.71 2.76
C PHE A 288 -23.05 0.81 2.63
N SER A 289 -22.06 1.44 3.27
CA SER A 289 -21.89 2.90 3.28
C SER A 289 -21.32 3.47 1.97
N GLY A 290 -20.97 2.61 1.00
CA GLY A 290 -20.33 3.05 -0.21
C GLY A 290 -18.87 3.51 0.00
N SER A 291 -18.28 4.15 -1.00
CA SER A 291 -16.93 4.68 -0.91
C SER A 291 -16.92 6.01 -0.17
N LEU A 292 -16.18 6.10 0.90
CA LEU A 292 -15.93 7.35 1.63
C LEU A 292 -14.49 7.83 1.37
N PRO A 293 -14.26 9.15 1.30
CA PRO A 293 -12.91 9.68 1.39
C PRO A 293 -12.31 9.33 2.77
N ASN A 294 -10.98 9.28 2.89
CA ASN A 294 -10.32 8.89 4.15
C ASN A 294 -10.85 9.66 5.36
N LYS A 295 -10.97 10.99 5.27
CA LYS A 295 -11.57 11.81 6.34
C LYS A 295 -12.98 11.36 6.72
N GLY A 296 -13.78 10.89 5.78
CA GLY A 296 -15.12 10.33 6.03
C GLY A 296 -15.08 9.01 6.80
N VAL A 297 -14.08 8.16 6.50
CA VAL A 297 -13.83 6.91 7.25
C VAL A 297 -13.44 7.21 8.69
N LEU A 298 -12.51 8.14 8.89
CA LEU A 298 -12.07 8.55 10.23
C LEU A 298 -13.23 9.20 11.03
N ASN A 299 -14.02 10.07 10.40
CA ASN A 299 -15.22 10.63 11.04
C ASN A 299 -16.25 9.57 11.42
N PHE A 300 -16.40 8.50 10.62
CA PHE A 300 -17.26 7.38 10.96
C PHE A 300 -16.82 6.74 12.29
N TYR A 301 -15.52 6.45 12.46
CA TYR A 301 -14.99 5.86 13.70
C TYR A 301 -15.05 6.83 14.89
N GLN A 302 -15.00 8.13 14.67
CA GLN A 302 -15.17 9.14 15.73
C GLN A 302 -16.62 9.24 16.23
N GLN A 303 -17.60 9.02 15.36
CA GLN A 303 -19.01 9.29 15.66
C GLN A 303 -19.82 8.04 15.96
N LYS A 304 -19.39 6.87 15.51
CA LYS A 304 -20.11 5.61 15.64
C LYS A 304 -19.31 4.64 16.48
N HIS A 305 -19.96 4.13 17.56
CA HIS A 305 -19.37 3.02 18.30
C HIS A 305 -19.14 1.82 17.38
N VAL A 306 -17.99 1.16 17.51
CA VAL A 306 -17.63 -0.06 16.80
C VAL A 306 -17.10 -1.06 17.83
N ASP A 307 -17.71 -2.23 17.92
CA ASP A 307 -17.27 -3.27 18.84
C ASP A 307 -16.07 -4.02 18.29
N LEU A 308 -16.11 -4.36 16.99
CA LEU A 308 -15.08 -5.18 16.34
C LEU A 308 -14.87 -4.77 14.88
N PHE A 309 -13.63 -4.66 14.47
CA PHE A 309 -13.26 -4.54 13.06
C PHE A 309 -12.86 -5.89 12.49
N ILE A 310 -13.34 -6.22 11.27
CA ILE A 310 -13.00 -7.47 10.59
C ILE A 310 -12.31 -7.23 9.24
N ASN A 311 -11.18 -7.93 9.02
CA ASN A 311 -10.45 -7.97 7.76
C ASN A 311 -10.07 -9.42 7.40
N VAL A 312 -10.75 -10.02 6.43
CA VAL A 312 -10.53 -11.41 6.00
C VAL A 312 -9.77 -11.50 4.67
N SER A 313 -8.92 -10.54 4.37
CA SER A 313 -8.16 -10.48 3.12
C SER A 313 -7.31 -11.72 2.89
N ALA A 314 -7.19 -12.16 1.63
CA ALA A 314 -6.29 -13.24 1.25
C ALA A 314 -4.82 -12.80 1.14
N SER A 315 -4.56 -11.50 1.09
CA SER A 315 -3.20 -10.94 1.03
C SER A 315 -3.22 -9.45 1.36
N GLU A 316 -2.29 -9.02 2.18
CA GLU A 316 -2.03 -7.62 2.55
C GLU A 316 -0.51 -7.32 2.49
N GLY A 317 -0.15 -6.03 2.55
CA GLY A 317 1.16 -5.60 3.02
C GLY A 317 1.12 -5.46 4.54
N VAL A 318 0.96 -4.21 5.02
CA VAL A 318 0.42 -3.93 6.34
C VAL A 318 -0.89 -3.17 6.12
N PRO A 319 -2.05 -3.69 6.57
CA PRO A 319 -3.34 -3.12 6.22
C PRO A 319 -3.60 -1.81 6.96
N VAL A 320 -3.63 -0.69 6.24
CA VAL A 320 -3.81 0.64 6.83
C VAL A 320 -5.17 0.79 7.49
N SER A 321 -6.22 0.15 6.96
CA SER A 321 -7.53 0.13 7.63
C SER A 321 -7.48 -0.49 9.04
N ILE A 322 -6.54 -1.41 9.29
CA ILE A 322 -6.29 -1.93 10.65
C ILE A 322 -5.52 -0.90 11.48
N MET A 323 -4.50 -0.24 10.94
CA MET A 323 -3.79 0.83 11.66
C MET A 323 -4.77 1.93 12.09
N GLU A 324 -5.70 2.33 11.19
CA GLU A 324 -6.73 3.33 11.48
C GLU A 324 -7.61 2.91 12.65
N VAL A 325 -8.19 1.71 12.64
CA VAL A 325 -9.08 1.26 13.71
C VAL A 325 -8.35 1.03 15.03
N LEU A 326 -7.10 0.56 15.01
CA LEU A 326 -6.26 0.46 16.20
C LEU A 326 -6.00 1.85 16.81
N SER A 327 -5.85 2.91 15.98
CA SER A 327 -5.69 4.28 16.46
C SER A 327 -6.92 4.79 17.23
N PHE A 328 -8.10 4.25 16.95
CA PHE A 328 -9.32 4.53 17.69
C PHE A 328 -9.56 3.60 18.89
N GLY A 329 -8.68 2.64 19.12
CA GLY A 329 -8.88 1.61 20.15
C GLY A 329 -9.96 0.59 19.78
N ILE A 330 -10.16 0.28 18.52
CA ILE A 330 -11.13 -0.73 18.07
C ILE A 330 -10.41 -2.07 17.94
N PRO A 331 -10.90 -3.15 18.59
CA PRO A 331 -10.36 -4.49 18.47
C PRO A 331 -10.50 -5.06 17.05
N VAL A 332 -9.61 -5.98 16.68
CA VAL A 332 -9.48 -6.46 15.30
C VAL A 332 -9.57 -7.98 15.20
N LEU A 333 -10.39 -8.47 14.28
CA LEU A 333 -10.39 -9.86 13.81
C LEU A 333 -9.84 -9.88 12.38
N ALA A 334 -8.63 -10.43 12.16
CA ALA A 334 -7.99 -10.36 10.85
C ALA A 334 -7.27 -11.64 10.44
N THR A 335 -7.21 -11.92 9.13
CA THR A 335 -6.40 -13.02 8.60
C THR A 335 -4.92 -12.70 8.72
N ASP A 336 -4.13 -13.71 9.13
CA ASP A 336 -2.67 -13.65 9.20
C ASP A 336 -2.06 -13.75 7.79
N VAL A 337 -1.91 -12.59 7.15
CA VAL A 337 -1.35 -12.46 5.80
C VAL A 337 -0.44 -11.23 5.70
N GLY A 338 0.73 -11.39 5.09
CA GLY A 338 1.74 -10.35 4.99
C GLY A 338 2.13 -9.80 6.37
N GLY A 339 2.18 -8.48 6.52
CA GLY A 339 2.51 -7.84 7.79
C GLY A 339 1.34 -7.67 8.76
N THR A 340 0.21 -8.38 8.61
CA THR A 340 -0.95 -8.25 9.52
C THR A 340 -0.58 -8.67 10.94
N SER A 341 0.15 -9.76 11.13
CA SER A 341 0.61 -10.25 12.44
C SER A 341 1.62 -9.32 13.14
N GLU A 342 2.15 -8.33 12.44
CA GLU A 342 3.00 -7.31 13.07
C GLU A 342 2.17 -6.30 13.88
N ILE A 343 0.89 -6.13 13.55
CA ILE A 343 0.02 -5.13 14.18
C ILE A 343 -1.19 -5.74 14.88
N VAL A 344 -1.51 -7.02 14.64
CA VAL A 344 -2.61 -7.76 15.29
C VAL A 344 -2.08 -9.02 15.94
N ASP A 345 -2.47 -9.23 17.18
CA ASP A 345 -2.28 -10.46 17.95
C ASP A 345 -3.43 -10.62 18.97
N ASN A 346 -3.30 -11.56 19.90
CA ASN A 346 -4.31 -11.85 20.94
C ASN A 346 -4.47 -10.73 21.99
N GLN A 347 -3.60 -9.71 21.99
CA GLN A 347 -3.73 -8.56 22.89
C GLN A 347 -4.66 -7.48 22.32
N VAL A 348 -4.82 -7.42 21.00
CA VAL A 348 -5.61 -6.40 20.30
C VAL A 348 -6.79 -6.99 19.52
N GLY A 349 -6.96 -8.31 19.57
CA GLY A 349 -8.01 -9.03 18.86
C GLY A 349 -7.62 -10.48 18.59
N GLU A 350 -7.93 -10.99 17.40
CA GLU A 350 -7.52 -12.35 17.01
C GLU A 350 -7.02 -12.42 15.56
N LEU A 351 -6.00 -13.27 15.35
CA LEU A 351 -5.53 -13.66 14.02
C LEU A 351 -6.24 -14.93 13.55
N LEU A 352 -6.69 -14.91 12.31
CA LEU A 352 -7.35 -16.02 11.62
C LEU A 352 -6.36 -16.68 10.65
N LYS A 353 -6.41 -17.98 10.52
CA LYS A 353 -5.69 -18.70 9.47
C LYS A 353 -6.16 -18.23 8.09
N THR A 354 -5.26 -18.25 7.10
CA THR A 354 -5.58 -17.82 5.74
C THR A 354 -6.68 -18.64 5.07
N ASP A 355 -6.75 -19.94 5.38
CA ASP A 355 -7.71 -20.92 4.88
C ASP A 355 -8.94 -21.11 5.78
N ILE A 356 -9.16 -20.20 6.74
CA ILE A 356 -10.26 -20.28 7.71
C ILE A 356 -11.62 -20.36 7.02
N SER A 357 -12.51 -21.19 7.55
CA SER A 357 -13.88 -21.34 7.09
C SER A 357 -14.82 -20.25 7.63
N ALA A 358 -15.94 -20.02 6.95
CA ALA A 358 -16.99 -19.09 7.40
C ALA A 358 -17.51 -19.45 8.80
N ASN A 359 -17.71 -20.73 9.09
CA ASN A 359 -18.20 -21.19 10.40
C ASN A 359 -17.20 -20.90 11.54
N GLU A 360 -15.91 -21.01 11.27
CA GLU A 360 -14.88 -20.68 12.26
C GLU A 360 -14.83 -19.16 12.51
N ILE A 361 -14.99 -18.35 11.45
CA ILE A 361 -15.10 -16.88 11.60
C ILE A 361 -16.33 -16.54 12.47
N ALA A 362 -17.49 -17.15 12.21
CA ALA A 362 -18.69 -16.95 13.01
C ALA A 362 -18.46 -17.26 14.50
N LYS A 363 -17.80 -18.40 14.81
CA LYS A 363 -17.44 -18.78 16.19
C LYS A 363 -16.53 -17.72 16.83
N LYS A 364 -15.55 -17.17 16.07
CA LYS A 364 -14.65 -16.12 16.59
C LYS A 364 -15.39 -14.80 16.84
N ILE A 365 -16.30 -14.40 15.95
CA ILE A 365 -17.16 -13.24 16.16
C ILE A 365 -18.01 -13.44 17.43
N THR A 366 -18.68 -14.60 17.59
CA THR A 366 -19.50 -14.91 18.76
C THR A 366 -18.67 -14.91 20.04
N HIS A 367 -17.48 -15.50 20.01
CA HIS A 367 -16.56 -15.51 21.15
C HIS A 367 -16.19 -14.09 21.59
N LEU A 368 -15.73 -13.24 20.67
CA LEU A 368 -15.38 -11.85 20.98
C LEU A 368 -16.59 -11.04 21.44
N ALA A 369 -17.77 -11.26 20.85
CA ALA A 369 -18.99 -10.57 21.26
C ALA A 369 -19.46 -10.94 22.68
N SER A 370 -19.05 -12.11 23.21
CA SER A 370 -19.38 -12.53 24.58
C SER A 370 -18.41 -12.04 25.65
N GLN A 371 -17.32 -11.35 25.24
CA GLN A 371 -16.28 -10.87 26.13
C GLN A 371 -16.42 -9.38 26.46
N ASN A 372 -15.82 -8.96 27.58
CA ASN A 372 -15.52 -7.54 27.79
C ASN A 372 -14.30 -7.16 26.90
N LEU A 373 -14.49 -6.21 26.00
CA LEU A 373 -13.47 -5.77 25.03
C LEU A 373 -12.61 -4.60 25.53
N ASP A 374 -12.79 -4.12 26.74
CA ASP A 374 -12.11 -2.90 27.26
C ASP A 374 -10.59 -3.04 27.26
N GLU A 375 -10.07 -4.20 27.62
CA GLU A 375 -8.63 -4.48 27.62
C GLU A 375 -8.08 -4.51 26.17
N LEU A 376 -8.78 -5.17 25.25
CA LEU A 376 -8.42 -5.20 23.82
C LEU A 376 -8.43 -3.77 23.24
N ARG A 377 -9.41 -2.95 23.59
CA ARG A 377 -9.50 -1.54 23.17
C ARG A 377 -8.31 -0.73 23.64
N LYS A 378 -7.93 -0.85 24.92
CA LYS A 378 -6.77 -0.17 25.49
C LYS A 378 -5.49 -0.63 24.79
N ASN A 379 -5.31 -1.92 24.63
CA ASN A 379 -4.15 -2.50 23.98
C ASN A 379 -4.06 -2.15 22.49
N ALA A 380 -5.19 -2.02 21.79
CA ALA A 380 -5.24 -1.54 20.40
C ALA A 380 -4.63 -0.14 20.26
N ARG A 381 -4.96 0.78 21.20
CA ARG A 381 -4.35 2.13 21.23
C ARG A 381 -2.84 2.08 21.47
N ILE A 382 -2.39 1.25 22.42
CA ILE A 382 -0.97 1.07 22.71
C ILE A 382 -0.25 0.52 21.47
N ARG A 383 -0.81 -0.52 20.83
CA ARG A 383 -0.24 -1.13 19.64
C ARG A 383 -0.12 -0.13 18.48
N TRP A 384 -1.16 0.68 18.24
CA TRP A 384 -1.08 1.73 17.25
C TRP A 384 0.04 2.72 17.57
N ASN A 385 0.13 3.19 18.81
CA ASN A 385 1.16 4.16 19.22
C ASN A 385 2.58 3.61 19.00
N ASP A 386 2.79 2.33 19.32
CA ASP A 386 4.12 1.70 19.27
C ASP A 386 4.59 1.34 17.86
N ILE A 387 3.64 1.06 16.95
CA ILE A 387 3.99 0.50 15.63
C ILE A 387 3.51 1.37 14.47
N SER A 388 2.35 2.01 14.59
CA SER A 388 1.64 2.65 13.49
C SER A 388 1.39 4.14 13.69
N ASN A 389 2.05 4.77 14.64
CA ASN A 389 1.96 6.21 14.88
C ASN A 389 2.69 6.97 13.77
N ALA A 390 1.97 7.82 13.04
CA ALA A 390 2.51 8.59 11.92
C ALA A 390 3.63 9.56 12.35
N GLU A 391 3.44 10.23 13.49
CA GLU A 391 4.42 11.20 14.00
C GLU A 391 5.76 10.51 14.28
N THR A 392 5.74 9.38 14.96
CA THR A 392 6.95 8.59 15.26
C THR A 392 7.58 8.04 13.99
N ASN A 393 6.80 7.29 13.18
CA ASN A 393 7.34 6.56 12.03
C ASN A 393 7.89 7.49 10.95
N TYR A 394 7.22 8.61 10.68
CA TYR A 394 7.67 9.55 9.65
C TYR A 394 8.78 10.47 10.14
N THR A 395 8.84 10.81 11.44
CA THR A 395 9.99 11.50 12.02
C THR A 395 11.26 10.66 11.92
N GLU A 396 11.21 9.41 12.37
CA GLU A 396 12.34 8.47 12.24
C GLU A 396 12.77 8.26 10.79
N PHE A 397 11.80 8.19 9.88
CA PHE A 397 12.09 8.02 8.46
C PHE A 397 12.80 9.24 7.88
N VAL A 398 12.31 10.47 8.13
CA VAL A 398 12.94 11.66 7.56
C VAL A 398 14.30 11.98 8.18
N GLU A 399 14.51 11.65 9.45
CA GLU A 399 15.82 11.70 10.07
C GLU A 399 16.80 10.78 9.36
N PHE A 400 16.43 9.50 9.19
CA PHE A 400 17.25 8.52 8.50
C PHE A 400 17.62 8.97 7.07
N ILE A 401 16.65 9.41 6.25
CA ILE A 401 16.93 9.78 4.85
C ILE A 401 17.70 11.10 4.72
N SER A 402 17.68 11.94 5.75
CA SER A 402 18.42 13.21 5.76
C SER A 402 19.88 13.05 6.20
N GLU A 403 20.24 11.93 6.84
CA GLU A 403 21.62 11.65 7.19
C GLU A 403 22.47 11.51 5.91
N ARG A 404 23.73 11.96 5.97
CA ARG A 404 24.71 11.81 4.88
C ARG A 404 25.26 10.37 4.95
N ASN A 405 24.61 9.46 4.27
CA ASN A 405 25.09 8.07 4.10
C ASN A 405 25.52 7.81 2.67
#